data_4ced3e9e022d357edbb43bca737105f7
#
_entry.id   4ced3e9e022d357edbb43bca737105f7
#
_cell.length_a   1.000
_cell.length_b   1.000
_cell.length_c   1.000
_cell.angle_alpha   90.00
_cell.angle_beta   90.00
_cell.angle_gamma   90.00
#
_symmetry.space_group_name_H-M   'P 1'
#
loop_
_entity.id
_entity.type
_entity.pdbx_description
1 polymer ?
#
loop_
_entity_poly.entity_id
_entity_poly.type
_entity_poly.pdbx_seq_one_letter_code
_entity_poly.pdbx_strand_id
1 'polypeptide(L)'
;MSEILKQFNAMGWLGFALLSAVFAALTNIFGKIGVADVPSNMATLLRVVVIFFVTLGIVFLRGEWRSPSEMPVRTIVFLVLSGIATGLSWLCYYRALQVGQAAQVAPVDKLSVMLVLIMGVAFLGEKLSARQWLGGAAILVGVILVAIPAAGSDDATKTGSAQKK
;
A
#
# COMPACT_ATOMS: atom_id res chain seq x y z
N MET A 1 -14.70 -26.23 -1.39
CA MET A 1 -14.65 -24.84 -1.92
C MET A 1 -15.79 -23.96 -1.40
N SER A 2 -17.01 -24.47 -1.22
CA SER A 2 -18.16 -23.69 -0.72
C SER A 2 -18.03 -23.20 0.73
N GLU A 3 -17.48 -24.00 1.65
CA GLU A 3 -17.34 -23.61 3.07
C GLU A 3 -16.28 -22.52 3.28
N ILE A 4 -15.16 -22.58 2.56
CA ILE A 4 -14.12 -21.52 2.63
C ILE A 4 -14.69 -20.20 2.12
N LEU A 5 -15.48 -20.20 1.06
CA LEU A 5 -16.13 -19.00 0.54
C LEU A 5 -17.20 -18.45 1.50
N LYS A 6 -17.93 -19.32 2.21
CA LYS A 6 -18.88 -18.89 3.25
C LYS A 6 -18.16 -18.27 4.45
N GLN A 7 -17.06 -18.88 4.94
CA GLN A 7 -16.24 -18.32 6.01
C GLN A 7 -15.61 -16.99 5.59
N PHE A 8 -15.11 -16.89 4.36
CA PHE A 8 -14.54 -15.65 3.83
C PHE A 8 -15.60 -14.53 3.80
N ASN A 9 -16.82 -14.82 3.33
CA ASN A 9 -17.90 -13.83 3.30
C ASN A 9 -18.44 -13.47 4.69
N ALA A 10 -18.26 -14.34 5.69
CA ALA A 10 -18.62 -14.07 7.08
C ALA A 10 -17.59 -13.22 7.84
N MET A 11 -16.40 -12.99 7.26
CA MET A 11 -15.39 -12.12 7.85
C MET A 11 -15.89 -10.67 7.89
N GLY A 12 -15.87 -10.06 9.08
CA GLY A 12 -16.15 -8.63 9.23
C GLY A 12 -15.01 -7.77 8.64
N TRP A 13 -15.25 -6.48 8.51
CA TRP A 13 -14.28 -5.52 7.97
C TRP A 13 -12.87 -5.63 8.59
N LEU A 14 -12.79 -5.93 9.89
CA LEU A 14 -11.53 -6.09 10.61
C LEU A 14 -10.70 -7.28 10.09
N GLY A 15 -11.35 -8.41 9.81
CA GLY A 15 -10.69 -9.59 9.26
C GLY A 15 -10.07 -9.32 7.89
N PHE A 16 -10.82 -8.64 7.01
CA PHE A 16 -10.29 -8.21 5.70
C PHE A 16 -9.14 -7.22 5.84
N ALA A 17 -9.22 -6.27 6.78
CA ALA A 17 -8.15 -5.31 7.03
C ALA A 17 -6.87 -5.98 7.52
N LEU A 18 -6.97 -6.96 8.44
CA LEU A 18 -5.82 -7.72 8.93
C LEU A 18 -5.17 -8.56 7.81
N LEU A 19 -5.98 -9.23 7.01
CA LEU A 19 -5.50 -10.00 5.86
C LEU A 19 -4.78 -9.10 4.84
N SER A 20 -5.35 -7.92 4.57
CA SER A 20 -4.73 -6.90 3.73
C SER A 20 -3.37 -6.47 4.28
N ALA A 21 -3.24 -6.28 5.61
CA ALA A 21 -1.98 -5.90 6.25
C ALA A 21 -0.90 -6.97 6.08
N VAL A 22 -1.26 -8.27 6.17
CA VAL A 22 -0.33 -9.38 5.91
C VAL A 22 0.17 -9.33 4.47
N PHE A 23 -0.74 -9.21 3.49
CA PHE A 23 -0.33 -9.10 2.08
C PHE A 23 0.47 -7.84 1.78
N ALA A 24 0.17 -6.73 2.46
CA ALA A 24 0.97 -5.51 2.33
C ALA A 24 2.40 -5.71 2.86
N ALA A 25 2.58 -6.42 3.97
CA ALA A 25 3.91 -6.75 4.48
C ALA A 25 4.71 -7.62 3.50
N LEU A 26 4.11 -8.69 2.96
CA LEU A 26 4.72 -9.52 1.93
C LEU A 26 5.07 -8.70 0.67
N THR A 27 4.16 -7.83 0.24
CA THR A 27 4.40 -6.90 -0.88
C THR A 27 5.64 -6.04 -0.67
N ASN A 28 5.84 -5.52 0.54
CA ASN A 28 6.98 -4.67 0.86
C ASN A 28 8.31 -5.44 0.79
N ILE A 29 8.34 -6.67 1.31
CA ILE A 29 9.54 -7.52 1.28
C ILE A 29 9.85 -7.96 -0.16
N PHE A 30 8.86 -8.51 -0.86
CA PHE A 30 9.06 -8.94 -2.26
C PHE A 30 9.36 -7.75 -3.18
N GLY A 31 8.71 -6.61 -2.93
CA GLY A 31 8.99 -5.38 -3.68
C GLY A 31 10.42 -4.88 -3.49
N LYS A 32 10.94 -4.90 -2.25
CA LYS A 32 12.32 -4.51 -1.96
C LYS A 32 13.34 -5.42 -2.68
N ILE A 33 13.10 -6.73 -2.68
CA ILE A 33 13.96 -7.69 -3.39
C ILE A 33 13.85 -7.47 -4.91
N GLY A 34 12.62 -7.35 -5.43
CA GLY A 34 12.38 -7.26 -6.86
C GLY A 34 12.81 -5.95 -7.52
N VAL A 35 12.97 -4.86 -6.74
CA VAL A 35 13.37 -3.54 -7.28
C VAL A 35 14.90 -3.33 -7.28
N ALA A 36 15.67 -4.28 -6.74
CA ALA A 36 17.10 -4.11 -6.53
C ALA A 36 17.88 -3.87 -7.85
N ASP A 37 17.57 -4.68 -8.89
CA ASP A 37 18.36 -4.73 -10.12
C ASP A 37 17.61 -4.18 -11.35
N VAL A 38 16.43 -3.57 -11.17
CA VAL A 38 15.62 -3.02 -12.27
C VAL A 38 15.20 -1.58 -11.98
N PRO A 39 14.96 -0.77 -13.01
CA PRO A 39 14.40 0.57 -12.82
C PRO A 39 13.06 0.51 -12.05
N SER A 40 12.89 1.37 -11.05
CA SER A 40 11.70 1.36 -10.18
C SER A 40 10.37 1.45 -10.94
N ASN A 41 10.34 2.22 -12.02
CA ASN A 41 9.16 2.36 -12.87
C ASN A 41 8.82 1.04 -13.59
N MET A 42 9.85 0.30 -14.03
CA MET A 42 9.65 -1.01 -14.67
C MET A 42 9.16 -2.05 -13.66
N ALA A 43 9.70 -2.06 -12.44
CA ALA A 43 9.22 -2.92 -11.37
C ALA A 43 7.75 -2.63 -11.03
N THR A 44 7.37 -1.35 -11.00
CA THR A 44 5.97 -0.94 -10.80
C THR A 44 5.08 -1.42 -11.94
N LEU A 45 5.50 -1.26 -13.20
CA LEU A 45 4.72 -1.71 -14.36
C LEU A 45 4.50 -3.22 -14.34
N LEU A 46 5.54 -4.03 -14.14
CA LEU A 46 5.43 -5.48 -14.07
C LEU A 46 4.43 -5.92 -12.98
N ARG A 47 4.49 -5.30 -11.81
CA ARG A 47 3.54 -5.57 -10.73
C ARG A 47 2.10 -5.21 -11.12
N VAL A 48 1.87 -4.07 -11.76
CA VAL A 48 0.54 -3.63 -12.19
C VAL A 48 -0.05 -4.64 -13.17
N VAL A 49 0.74 -5.15 -14.12
CA VAL A 49 0.31 -6.18 -15.07
C VAL A 49 -0.12 -7.46 -14.34
N VAL A 50 0.66 -7.92 -13.36
CA VAL A 50 0.29 -9.09 -12.57
C VAL A 50 -1.01 -8.85 -11.80
N ILE A 51 -1.16 -7.70 -11.14
CA ILE A 51 -2.37 -7.34 -10.40
C ILE A 51 -3.59 -7.31 -11.33
N PHE A 52 -3.42 -6.74 -12.53
CA PHE A 52 -4.48 -6.69 -13.53
C PHE A 52 -4.99 -8.10 -13.89
N PHE A 53 -4.10 -9.04 -14.18
CA PHE A 53 -4.52 -10.41 -14.52
C PHE A 53 -5.11 -11.16 -13.33
N VAL A 54 -4.56 -10.98 -12.13
CA VAL A 54 -5.12 -11.59 -10.91
C VAL A 54 -6.53 -11.08 -10.63
N THR A 55 -6.73 -9.78 -10.67
CA THR A 55 -8.05 -9.18 -10.41
C THR A 55 -9.05 -9.52 -11.51
N LEU A 56 -8.62 -9.49 -12.77
CA LEU A 56 -9.45 -9.89 -13.93
C LEU A 56 -9.92 -11.35 -13.78
N GLY A 57 -8.98 -12.25 -13.45
CA GLY A 57 -9.30 -13.67 -13.21
C GLY A 57 -10.32 -13.85 -12.09
N ILE A 58 -10.19 -13.14 -10.98
CA ILE A 58 -11.14 -13.21 -9.86
C ILE A 58 -12.53 -12.73 -10.31
N VAL A 59 -12.61 -11.62 -11.03
CA VAL A 59 -13.89 -11.07 -11.54
C VAL A 59 -14.60 -12.08 -12.43
N PHE A 60 -13.89 -12.74 -13.34
CA PHE A 60 -14.48 -13.77 -14.20
C PHE A 60 -14.87 -15.04 -13.43
N LEU A 61 -14.02 -15.52 -12.54
CA LEU A 61 -14.32 -16.72 -11.74
C LEU A 61 -15.52 -16.53 -10.81
N ARG A 62 -15.76 -15.30 -10.36
CA ARG A 62 -16.92 -14.97 -9.52
C ARG A 62 -18.17 -14.54 -10.30
N GLY A 63 -18.06 -14.40 -11.61
CA GLY A 63 -19.18 -13.93 -12.46
C GLY A 63 -19.58 -12.47 -12.14
N GLU A 64 -18.63 -11.66 -11.65
CA GLU A 64 -18.88 -10.26 -11.24
C GLU A 64 -18.64 -9.26 -12.40
N TRP A 65 -18.42 -9.76 -13.61
CA TRP A 65 -18.19 -8.89 -14.76
C TRP A 65 -19.41 -8.03 -15.08
N ARG A 66 -19.21 -6.73 -15.11
CA ARG A 66 -20.21 -5.75 -15.56
C ARG A 66 -19.56 -4.82 -16.59
N SER A 67 -20.31 -4.45 -17.61
CA SER A 67 -19.84 -3.48 -18.58
C SER A 67 -19.64 -2.10 -17.92
N PRO A 68 -18.53 -1.40 -18.16
CA PRO A 68 -18.34 -0.02 -17.68
C PRO A 68 -19.48 0.92 -18.11
N SER A 69 -20.14 0.67 -19.25
CA SER A 69 -21.26 1.46 -19.74
C SER A 69 -22.53 1.37 -18.86
N GLU A 70 -22.62 0.34 -18.03
CA GLU A 70 -23.72 0.13 -17.08
C GLU A 70 -23.50 0.82 -15.74
N MET A 71 -22.30 1.36 -15.51
CA MET A 71 -21.92 1.99 -14.26
C MET A 71 -22.25 3.49 -14.29
N PRO A 72 -22.67 4.08 -13.14
CA PRO A 72 -22.82 5.53 -13.05
C PRO A 72 -21.53 6.26 -13.40
N VAL A 73 -21.60 7.33 -14.19
CA VAL A 73 -20.44 8.13 -14.59
C VAL A 73 -19.62 8.58 -13.37
N ARG A 74 -20.30 8.98 -12.30
CA ARG A 74 -19.67 9.36 -11.03
C ARG A 74 -18.74 8.25 -10.50
N THR A 75 -19.21 7.00 -10.52
CA THR A 75 -18.42 5.84 -10.06
C THR A 75 -17.16 5.67 -10.90
N ILE A 76 -17.31 5.73 -12.23
CA ILE A 76 -16.18 5.60 -13.16
C ILE A 76 -15.14 6.71 -12.91
N VAL A 77 -15.58 7.97 -12.79
CA VAL A 77 -14.69 9.11 -12.56
C VAL A 77 -13.88 8.92 -11.27
N PHE A 78 -14.54 8.58 -10.16
CA PHE A 78 -13.82 8.39 -8.89
C PHE A 78 -12.90 7.18 -8.89
N LEU A 79 -13.27 6.08 -9.55
CA LEU A 79 -12.38 4.93 -9.70
C LEU A 79 -11.16 5.24 -10.58
N VAL A 80 -11.33 6.01 -11.65
CA VAL A 80 -10.21 6.47 -12.50
C VAL A 80 -9.28 7.38 -11.70
N LEU A 81 -9.81 8.36 -10.97
CA LEU A 81 -9.00 9.25 -10.12
C LEU A 81 -8.25 8.45 -9.03
N SER A 82 -8.92 7.49 -8.40
CA SER A 82 -8.29 6.59 -7.43
C SER A 82 -7.19 5.74 -8.07
N GLY A 83 -7.41 5.23 -9.28
CA GLY A 83 -6.40 4.47 -10.03
C GLY A 83 -5.17 5.32 -10.35
N ILE A 84 -5.35 6.57 -10.80
CA ILE A 84 -4.26 7.51 -11.06
C ILE A 84 -3.48 7.79 -9.77
N ALA A 85 -4.17 8.10 -8.68
CA ALA A 85 -3.54 8.36 -7.37
C ALA A 85 -2.75 7.14 -6.88
N THR A 86 -3.30 5.93 -7.03
CA THR A 86 -2.60 4.68 -6.70
C THR A 86 -1.35 4.48 -7.54
N GLY A 87 -1.44 4.70 -8.86
CA GLY A 87 -0.29 4.57 -9.77
C GLY A 87 0.84 5.52 -9.39
N LEU A 88 0.54 6.80 -9.16
CA LEU A 88 1.51 7.80 -8.71
C LEU A 88 2.12 7.45 -7.35
N SER A 89 1.29 7.01 -6.40
CA SER A 89 1.77 6.55 -5.09
C SER A 89 2.76 5.39 -5.23
N TRP A 90 2.46 4.40 -6.05
CA TRP A 90 3.33 3.24 -6.25
C TRP A 90 4.64 3.59 -6.95
N LEU A 91 4.63 4.50 -7.92
CA LEU A 91 5.87 4.99 -8.54
C LEU A 91 6.80 5.64 -7.49
N CYS A 92 6.26 6.49 -6.63
CA CYS A 92 7.01 7.09 -5.54
C CYS A 92 7.48 6.04 -4.53
N TYR A 93 6.59 5.11 -4.14
CA TYR A 93 6.88 4.08 -3.16
C TYR A 93 8.00 3.13 -3.61
N TYR A 94 7.96 2.65 -4.86
CA TYR A 94 8.99 1.78 -5.41
C TYR A 94 10.33 2.49 -5.56
N ARG A 95 10.30 3.78 -5.89
CA ARG A 95 11.54 4.59 -5.89
C ARG A 95 12.09 4.72 -4.46
N ALA A 96 11.25 4.95 -3.48
CA ALA A 96 11.66 5.01 -2.08
C ALA A 96 12.24 3.65 -1.61
N LEU A 97 11.61 2.52 -1.95
CA LEU A 97 12.14 1.18 -1.65
C LEU A 97 13.50 0.92 -2.32
N GLN A 98 13.72 1.46 -3.52
CA GLN A 98 15.00 1.31 -4.22
C GLN A 98 16.14 1.99 -3.47
N VAL A 99 15.92 3.21 -2.98
CA VAL A 99 16.95 4.05 -2.36
C VAL A 99 17.00 3.96 -0.83
N GLY A 100 15.93 3.47 -0.17
CA GLY A 100 15.80 3.39 1.29
C GLY A 100 15.65 1.96 1.81
N GLN A 101 15.69 1.81 3.11
CA GLN A 101 15.43 0.52 3.77
C GLN A 101 13.91 0.26 3.85
N ALA A 102 13.46 -0.96 3.56
CA ALA A 102 12.04 -1.32 3.62
C ALA A 102 11.44 -1.07 5.01
N ALA A 103 12.22 -1.29 6.08
CA ALA A 103 11.80 -1.05 7.46
C ALA A 103 11.52 0.43 7.78
N GLN A 104 12.11 1.37 7.04
CA GLN A 104 11.87 2.80 7.17
C GLN A 104 10.78 3.28 6.20
N VAL A 105 10.84 2.84 4.95
CA VAL A 105 9.90 3.26 3.89
C VAL A 105 8.47 2.83 4.19
N ALA A 106 8.29 1.57 4.61
CA ALA A 106 6.95 1.03 4.85
C ALA A 106 6.17 1.76 5.98
N PRO A 107 6.78 2.10 7.14
CA PRO A 107 6.10 2.93 8.13
C PRO A 107 5.81 4.36 7.64
N VAL A 108 6.74 5.00 6.91
CA VAL A 108 6.54 6.37 6.39
C VAL A 108 5.34 6.43 5.44
N ASP A 109 5.12 5.42 4.61
CA ASP A 109 3.91 5.30 3.77
C ASP A 109 2.62 5.34 4.63
N LYS A 110 2.66 4.88 5.88
CA LYS A 110 1.51 4.90 6.79
C LYS A 110 1.15 6.30 7.33
N LEU A 111 1.92 7.34 7.03
CA LEU A 111 1.47 8.74 7.23
C LEU A 111 0.18 9.02 6.46
N SER A 112 -0.07 8.30 5.37
CA SER A 112 -1.34 8.34 4.65
C SER A 112 -2.55 8.05 5.54
N VAL A 113 -2.41 7.26 6.60
CA VAL A 113 -3.49 6.99 7.57
C VAL A 113 -3.98 8.29 8.22
N MET A 114 -3.06 9.16 8.67
CA MET A 114 -3.44 10.45 9.26
C MET A 114 -4.11 11.37 8.24
N LEU A 115 -3.62 11.37 6.99
CA LEU A 115 -4.25 12.12 5.90
C LEU A 115 -5.67 11.61 5.62
N VAL A 116 -5.88 10.29 5.63
CA VAL A 116 -7.22 9.68 5.45
C VAL A 116 -8.16 10.08 6.57
N LEU A 117 -7.71 10.10 7.85
CA LEU A 117 -8.55 10.55 8.96
C LEU A 117 -9.00 12.01 8.78
N ILE A 118 -8.07 12.90 8.41
CA ILE A 118 -8.38 14.32 8.17
C ILE A 118 -9.33 14.47 6.98
N MET A 119 -9.03 13.80 5.86
CA MET A 119 -9.83 13.87 4.65
C MET A 119 -11.21 13.22 4.82
N GLY A 120 -11.32 12.13 5.58
CA GLY A 120 -12.58 11.48 5.92
C GLY A 120 -13.53 12.42 6.64
N VAL A 121 -13.02 13.18 7.61
CA VAL A 121 -13.81 14.23 8.28
C VAL A 121 -14.15 15.36 7.32
N ALA A 122 -13.17 15.87 6.55
CA ALA A 122 -13.35 17.07 5.73
C ALA A 122 -14.25 16.84 4.50
N PHE A 123 -14.12 15.70 3.82
CA PHE A 123 -14.79 15.44 2.53
C PHE A 123 -15.94 14.44 2.62
N LEU A 124 -15.85 13.45 3.55
CA LEU A 124 -16.86 12.41 3.71
C LEU A 124 -17.83 12.70 4.87
N GLY A 125 -17.53 13.73 5.70
CA GLY A 125 -18.33 14.08 6.86
C GLY A 125 -18.30 13.03 7.98
N GLU A 126 -17.25 12.19 8.02
CA GLU A 126 -17.11 11.17 9.05
C GLU A 126 -16.90 11.80 10.43
N LYS A 127 -17.56 11.21 11.42
CA LYS A 127 -17.41 11.63 12.83
C LYS A 127 -16.44 10.71 13.54
N LEU A 128 -15.23 11.21 13.81
CA LEU A 128 -14.20 10.45 14.50
C LEU A 128 -14.28 10.68 16.02
N SER A 129 -14.17 9.60 16.77
CA SER A 129 -14.06 9.65 18.23
C SER A 129 -12.67 10.13 18.66
N ALA A 130 -12.54 10.63 19.90
CA ALA A 130 -11.25 11.00 20.47
C ALA A 130 -10.23 9.84 20.46
N ARG A 131 -10.70 8.59 20.60
CA ARG A 131 -9.84 7.39 20.51
C ARG A 131 -9.22 7.22 19.13
N GLN A 132 -9.96 7.51 18.04
CA GLN A 132 -9.45 7.42 16.68
C GLN A 132 -8.41 8.50 16.40
N TRP A 133 -8.62 9.73 16.90
CA TRP A 133 -7.64 10.81 16.82
C TRP A 133 -6.36 10.47 17.59
N LEU A 134 -6.48 9.95 18.81
CA LEU A 134 -5.33 9.50 19.60
C LEU A 134 -4.58 8.35 18.91
N GLY A 135 -5.31 7.38 18.34
CA GLY A 135 -4.71 6.29 17.57
C GLY A 135 -3.93 6.80 16.34
N GLY A 136 -4.51 7.75 15.58
CA GLY A 136 -3.84 8.39 14.46
C GLY A 136 -2.57 9.14 14.88
N ALA A 137 -2.62 9.90 15.97
CA ALA A 137 -1.47 10.60 16.53
C ALA A 137 -0.37 9.62 16.99
N ALA A 138 -0.74 8.51 17.63
CA ALA A 138 0.21 7.47 18.04
C ALA A 138 0.91 6.82 16.84
N ILE A 139 0.18 6.55 15.76
CA ILE A 139 0.77 6.06 14.50
C ILE A 139 1.77 7.08 13.95
N LEU A 140 1.40 8.37 13.90
CA LEU A 140 2.27 9.45 13.43
C LEU A 140 3.58 9.50 14.21
N VAL A 141 3.51 9.48 15.55
CA VAL A 141 4.68 9.45 16.43
C VAL A 141 5.54 8.21 16.16
N GLY A 142 4.93 7.03 16.08
CA GLY A 142 5.62 5.78 15.78
C GLY A 142 6.36 5.81 14.44
N VAL A 143 5.73 6.37 13.40
CA VAL A 143 6.35 6.54 12.09
C VAL A 143 7.57 7.46 12.15
N ILE A 144 7.45 8.60 12.85
CA ILE A 144 8.57 9.55 13.01
C ILE A 144 9.76 8.87 13.69
N LEU A 145 9.50 8.11 14.78
CA LEU A 145 10.56 7.39 15.50
C LEU A 145 11.28 6.36 14.63
N VAL A 146 10.56 5.63 13.76
CA VAL A 146 11.18 4.65 12.85
C VAL A 146 11.89 5.33 11.68
N ALA A 147 11.42 6.50 11.25
CA ALA A 147 12.00 7.24 10.13
C ALA A 147 13.35 7.88 10.50
N ILE A 148 13.58 8.18 11.78
CA ILE A 148 14.85 8.76 12.24
C ILE A 148 15.95 7.69 12.14
N PRO A 149 17.03 7.93 11.36
CA PRO A 149 18.15 6.99 11.28
C PRO A 149 18.76 6.76 12.66
N ALA A 150 19.08 5.51 13.00
CA ALA A 150 19.84 5.22 14.21
C ALA A 150 21.21 5.93 14.12
N ALA A 151 21.57 6.69 15.14
CA ALA A 151 22.89 7.33 15.22
C ALA A 151 23.96 6.26 15.07
N GLY A 152 24.73 6.28 13.95
CA GLY A 152 25.82 5.33 13.68
C GLY A 152 25.64 4.42 12.46
N SER A 153 24.52 4.49 11.73
CA SER A 153 24.30 3.63 10.54
C SER A 153 25.00 4.12 9.26
N ASP A 154 25.57 5.32 9.26
CA ASP A 154 26.22 5.91 8.08
C ASP A 154 27.62 5.35 7.78
N ASP A 155 28.28 4.73 8.77
CA ASP A 155 29.63 4.17 8.59
C ASP A 155 29.65 2.78 7.92
N ALA A 156 28.60 1.98 8.09
CA ALA A 156 28.55 0.63 7.53
C ALA A 156 28.37 0.62 5.99
N THR A 157 27.79 1.67 5.44
CA THR A 157 27.52 1.74 3.98
C THR A 157 28.74 2.21 3.19
N LYS A 158 29.66 2.97 3.84
CA LYS A 158 30.89 3.45 3.20
C LYS A 158 32.00 2.40 3.13
N THR A 159 32.04 1.46 4.08
CA THR A 159 33.08 0.43 4.12
C THR A 159 32.82 -0.71 3.13
N GLY A 160 31.56 -1.00 2.79
CA GLY A 160 31.18 -2.06 1.83
C GLY A 160 31.45 -1.71 0.36
N SER A 161 31.53 -0.42 0.02
CA SER A 161 31.81 0.03 -1.36
C SER A 161 33.29 0.11 -1.71
N ALA A 162 34.18 0.11 -0.73
CA ALA A 162 35.63 0.17 -0.91
C ALA A 162 36.26 -1.23 -1.18
N GLN A 163 35.56 -2.32 -0.91
CA GLN A 163 36.09 -3.70 -1.09
C GLN A 163 35.62 -4.38 -2.38
N LYS A 164 34.91 -3.69 -3.27
CA LYS A 164 34.47 -4.23 -4.60
C LYS A 164 35.03 -3.40 -5.76
N LYS A 165 36.32 -3.06 -5.71
CA LYS A 165 37.10 -2.61 -6.87
C LYS A 165 38.20 -3.59 -7.16
#